data_18bd6742a1f0498a6602f33bab256173
#
_entry.id   18bd6742a1f0498a6602f33bab256173
#
_cell.length_a   1.000
_cell.length_b   1.000
_cell.length_c   1.000
_cell.angle_alpha   90.00
_cell.angle_beta   90.00
_cell.angle_gamma   90.00
#
_symmetry.space_group_name_H-M   'P 1'
#
loop_
_entity.id
_entity.type
_entity.pdbx_description
1 polymer ?
#
loop_
_entity_poly.entity_id
_entity_poly.type
_entity_poly.pdbx_seq_one_letter_code
_entity_poly.pdbx_strand_id
1 'polypeptide(L)'
;GEPEDRFAFRTPSLRNVAVTGPWGHSGAFDSLEAMVRHHLDAVASLETFRAETVALPPLERVIDQLGAATASGYSALEGDTLARFTLRDGWVQHSDALRARIARASTLEPVALEDAQLAQIVAFLETLTDRAALRRAAEIPAEVPSGLPVQPRPAERPGH
;
A
#
# COMPACT_ATOMS: atom_id res chain seq x y z
N GLY A 1 -3.60 13.86 16.12
CA GLY A 1 -4.48 12.71 16.36
C GLY A 1 -4.42 12.29 17.81
N GLU A 2 -5.49 11.80 18.31
CA GLU A 2 -5.57 11.29 19.66
C GLU A 2 -4.92 9.88 19.74
N PRO A 3 -4.49 9.42 20.94
CA PRO A 3 -3.94 8.08 21.10
C PRO A 3 -4.86 6.96 20.62
N GLU A 4 -6.18 7.18 20.66
CA GLU A 4 -7.23 6.27 20.21
C GLU A 4 -7.26 6.12 18.69
N ASP A 5 -6.79 7.12 17.94
CA ASP A 5 -6.72 7.09 16.46
C ASP A 5 -5.57 6.20 15.94
N ARG A 6 -4.76 5.65 16.84
CA ARG A 6 -3.61 4.85 16.44
C ARG A 6 -4.06 3.59 15.72
N PHE A 7 -3.48 3.36 14.53
CA PHE A 7 -3.82 2.32 13.56
C PHE A 7 -5.15 2.53 12.81
N ALA A 8 -5.83 3.65 13.04
CA ALA A 8 -7.01 4.01 12.29
C ALA A 8 -6.62 4.79 11.01
N PHE A 9 -7.31 4.51 9.92
CA PHE A 9 -7.15 5.20 8.65
C PHE A 9 -8.48 5.74 8.18
N ARG A 10 -8.43 6.87 7.49
CA ARG A 10 -9.61 7.42 6.83
C ARG A 10 -10.10 6.46 5.75
N THR A 11 -11.40 6.22 5.68
CA THR A 11 -12.02 5.46 4.59
C THR A 11 -11.75 6.16 3.26
N PRO A 12 -11.02 5.52 2.32
CA PRO A 12 -10.76 6.08 1.01
C PRO A 12 -11.96 5.97 0.09
N SER A 13 -11.97 6.78 -0.99
CA SER A 13 -12.95 6.62 -2.06
C SER A 13 -12.69 5.33 -2.83
N LEU A 14 -13.78 4.65 -3.23
CA LEU A 14 -13.71 3.47 -4.09
C LEU A 14 -13.67 3.81 -5.59
N ARG A 15 -13.73 5.10 -5.97
CA ARG A 15 -13.60 5.51 -7.37
C ARG A 15 -12.26 5.05 -7.94
N ASN A 16 -12.31 4.37 -9.07
CA ASN A 16 -11.15 3.81 -9.76
C ASN A 16 -10.35 2.77 -8.94
N VAL A 17 -10.94 2.21 -7.88
CA VAL A 17 -10.24 1.30 -6.97
C VAL A 17 -9.60 0.12 -7.69
N ALA A 18 -10.22 -0.40 -8.75
CA ALA A 18 -9.69 -1.54 -9.50
C ALA A 18 -8.37 -1.25 -10.25
N VAL A 19 -8.02 0.02 -10.45
CA VAL A 19 -6.83 0.44 -11.23
C VAL A 19 -5.84 1.28 -10.42
N THR A 20 -6.07 1.40 -9.12
CA THR A 20 -5.23 2.21 -8.22
C THR A 20 -4.36 1.36 -7.30
N GLY A 21 -4.12 0.10 -7.66
CA GLY A 21 -3.19 -0.76 -6.92
C GLY A 21 -1.73 -0.25 -6.91
N PRO A 22 -0.89 -0.78 -6.03
CA PRO A 22 -1.19 -1.81 -5.03
C PRO A 22 -2.07 -1.28 -3.90
N TRP A 23 -2.81 -2.17 -3.24
CA TRP A 23 -3.79 -1.83 -2.22
C TRP A 23 -3.26 -2.01 -0.80
N GLY A 24 -4.02 -1.48 0.17
CA GLY A 24 -3.62 -1.46 1.57
C GLY A 24 -2.71 -0.28 1.91
N HIS A 25 -2.47 -0.07 3.20
CA HIS A 25 -1.74 1.10 3.71
C HIS A 25 -0.34 1.27 3.10
N SER A 26 0.42 0.20 2.99
CA SER A 26 1.77 0.21 2.44
C SER A 26 1.88 -0.50 1.07
N GLY A 27 0.76 -0.67 0.36
CA GLY A 27 0.73 -1.48 -0.86
C GLY A 27 0.87 -2.97 -0.56
N ALA A 28 0.33 -3.41 0.58
CA ALA A 28 0.50 -4.77 1.08
C ALA A 28 -0.18 -5.84 0.22
N PHE A 29 -1.10 -5.44 -0.66
CA PHE A 29 -1.85 -6.34 -1.52
C PHE A 29 -1.69 -5.95 -2.98
N ASP A 30 -1.23 -6.87 -3.80
CA ASP A 30 -1.00 -6.71 -5.24
C ASP A 30 -2.23 -7.05 -6.10
N SER A 31 -3.30 -7.58 -5.49
CA SER A 31 -4.58 -7.80 -6.14
C SER A 31 -5.75 -7.22 -5.36
N LEU A 32 -6.76 -6.73 -6.09
CA LEU A 32 -8.00 -6.21 -5.51
C LEU A 32 -8.74 -7.30 -4.72
N GLU A 33 -8.71 -8.53 -5.21
CA GLU A 33 -9.30 -9.68 -4.52
C GLU A 33 -8.65 -9.91 -3.16
N ALA A 34 -7.31 -9.90 -3.10
CA ALA A 34 -6.59 -10.07 -1.84
C ALA A 34 -6.94 -8.96 -0.84
N MET A 35 -7.12 -7.72 -1.30
CA MET A 35 -7.56 -6.61 -0.46
C MET A 35 -8.99 -6.80 0.04
N VAL A 36 -9.91 -7.32 -0.79
CA VAL A 36 -11.27 -7.65 -0.34
C VAL A 36 -11.24 -8.78 0.69
N ARG A 37 -10.48 -9.85 0.45
CA ARG A 37 -10.30 -10.96 1.43
C ARG A 37 -9.75 -10.45 2.76
N HIS A 38 -8.81 -9.50 2.75
CA HIS A 38 -8.31 -8.85 3.97
C HIS A 38 -9.43 -8.18 4.77
N HIS A 39 -10.37 -7.51 4.10
CA HIS A 39 -11.51 -6.88 4.80
C HIS A 39 -12.53 -7.88 5.36
N LEU A 40 -12.59 -9.10 4.82
CA LEU A 40 -13.48 -10.14 5.34
C LEU A 40 -13.00 -10.69 6.68
N ASP A 41 -11.70 -10.73 6.94
CA ASP A 41 -11.11 -11.07 8.23
C ASP A 41 -9.74 -10.40 8.37
N ALA A 42 -9.75 -9.15 8.81
CA ALA A 42 -8.55 -8.34 8.91
C ALA A 42 -7.56 -8.88 9.96
N VAL A 43 -8.05 -9.51 11.02
CA VAL A 43 -7.21 -10.07 12.09
C VAL A 43 -6.52 -11.34 11.62
N ALA A 44 -7.22 -12.28 11.00
CA ALA A 44 -6.61 -13.48 10.44
C ALA A 44 -5.63 -13.12 9.30
N SER A 45 -5.99 -12.15 8.47
CA SER A 45 -5.12 -11.63 7.42
C SER A 45 -3.83 -11.03 7.99
N LEU A 46 -3.89 -10.28 9.09
CA LEU A 46 -2.71 -9.74 9.77
C LEU A 46 -1.75 -10.85 10.23
N GLU A 47 -2.28 -11.93 10.79
CA GLU A 47 -1.48 -13.06 11.28
C GLU A 47 -0.82 -13.88 10.14
N THR A 48 -1.50 -13.95 9.00
CA THR A 48 -1.03 -14.74 7.84
C THR A 48 -0.23 -13.94 6.82
N PHE A 49 -0.22 -12.62 6.92
CA PHE A 49 0.52 -11.74 6.00
C PHE A 49 2.02 -12.08 5.97
N ARG A 50 2.60 -12.06 4.78
CA ARG A 50 4.03 -12.27 4.54
C ARG A 50 4.54 -11.17 3.59
N ALA A 51 5.39 -10.29 4.12
CA ALA A 51 5.94 -9.17 3.35
C ALA A 51 6.76 -9.64 2.14
N GLU A 52 7.39 -10.81 2.24
CA GLU A 52 8.23 -11.39 1.19
C GLU A 52 7.44 -11.81 -0.06
N THR A 53 6.12 -11.99 0.08
CA THR A 53 5.26 -12.38 -1.06
C THR A 53 4.74 -11.19 -1.84
N VAL A 54 4.97 -9.96 -1.36
CA VAL A 54 4.46 -8.75 -1.98
C VAL A 54 5.50 -8.17 -2.94
N ALA A 55 5.10 -7.86 -4.16
CA ALA A 55 5.97 -7.25 -5.17
C ALA A 55 6.21 -5.76 -4.89
N LEU A 56 6.95 -5.46 -3.81
CA LEU A 56 7.35 -4.10 -3.47
C LEU A 56 8.62 -3.68 -4.20
N PRO A 57 8.77 -2.39 -4.53
CA PRO A 57 10.00 -1.88 -5.11
C PRO A 57 11.22 -2.15 -4.21
N PRO A 58 12.39 -2.47 -4.77
CA PRO A 58 13.60 -2.67 -3.98
C PRO A 58 13.99 -1.39 -3.23
N LEU A 59 14.38 -1.52 -1.97
CA LEU A 59 14.81 -0.41 -1.11
C LEU A 59 16.33 -0.27 -1.00
N GLU A 60 17.11 -1.10 -1.70
CA GLU A 60 18.58 -1.14 -1.59
C GLU A 60 19.19 0.25 -1.78
N ARG A 61 18.77 0.98 -2.80
CA ARG A 61 19.29 2.34 -3.06
C ARG A 61 18.98 3.32 -1.93
N VAL A 62 17.82 3.18 -1.28
CA VAL A 62 17.44 4.02 -0.14
C VAL A 62 18.27 3.64 1.07
N ILE A 63 18.45 2.35 1.33
CA ILE A 63 19.28 1.81 2.42
C ILE A 63 20.74 2.26 2.25
N ASP A 64 21.29 2.17 1.04
CA ASP A 64 22.65 2.61 0.74
C ASP A 64 22.83 4.12 0.95
N GLN A 65 21.87 4.93 0.50
CA GLN A 65 21.89 6.38 0.71
C GLN A 65 21.79 6.75 2.19
N LEU A 66 20.95 6.07 2.96
CA LEU A 66 20.82 6.26 4.40
C LEU A 66 22.10 5.85 5.14
N GLY A 67 22.71 4.72 4.75
CA GLY A 67 23.99 4.25 5.27
C GLY A 67 25.12 5.25 5.00
N ALA A 68 25.20 5.76 3.78
CA ALA A 68 26.18 6.78 3.41
C ALA A 68 25.98 8.10 4.16
N ALA A 69 24.74 8.55 4.35
CA ALA A 69 24.42 9.75 5.13
C ALA A 69 24.82 9.61 6.58
N THR A 70 24.60 8.45 7.18
CA THR A 70 25.01 8.13 8.56
C THR A 70 26.53 8.10 8.70
N ALA A 71 27.25 7.52 7.74
CA ALA A 71 28.72 7.49 7.72
C ALA A 71 29.35 8.87 7.57
N SER A 72 28.67 9.84 6.94
CA SER A 72 29.12 11.23 6.81
C SER A 72 28.79 12.12 8.00
N GLY A 73 28.34 11.55 9.12
CA GLY A 73 28.05 12.29 10.36
C GLY A 73 26.66 12.93 10.45
N TYR A 74 25.83 12.74 9.42
CA TYR A 74 24.40 13.05 9.50
C TYR A 74 23.72 11.91 10.29
N SER A 75 23.58 12.09 11.60
CA SER A 75 22.80 11.18 12.46
C SER A 75 21.30 11.35 12.22
N ALA A 76 20.85 11.07 10.99
CA ALA A 76 19.43 11.18 10.65
C ALA A 76 18.62 9.98 11.13
N LEU A 77 19.28 8.84 11.43
CA LEU A 77 18.59 7.62 11.84
C LEU A 77 19.36 6.95 12.98
N GLU A 78 18.69 6.73 14.10
CA GLU A 78 19.17 5.82 15.13
C GLU A 78 19.28 4.40 14.59
N GLY A 79 20.21 3.58 15.10
CA GLY A 79 20.49 2.22 14.60
C GLY A 79 19.26 1.31 14.50
N ASP A 80 18.26 1.50 15.39
CA ASP A 80 16.97 0.81 15.34
C ASP A 80 16.16 1.16 14.08
N THR A 81 16.23 2.39 13.60
CA THR A 81 15.51 2.83 12.40
C THR A 81 16.06 2.16 11.14
N LEU A 82 17.40 2.05 11.01
CA LEU A 82 18.00 1.36 9.87
C LEU A 82 17.64 -0.13 9.86
N ALA A 83 17.64 -0.79 11.03
CA ALA A 83 17.21 -2.18 11.15
C ALA A 83 15.74 -2.38 10.72
N ARG A 84 14.87 -1.43 11.05
CA ARG A 84 13.46 -1.45 10.61
C ARG A 84 13.32 -1.30 9.10
N PHE A 85 14.10 -0.43 8.47
CA PHE A 85 14.13 -0.31 7.01
C PHE A 85 14.61 -1.59 6.34
N THR A 86 15.59 -2.27 6.91
CA THR A 86 16.10 -3.55 6.39
C THR A 86 15.05 -4.65 6.50
N LEU A 87 14.25 -4.67 7.59
CA LEU A 87 13.14 -5.61 7.76
C LEU A 87 11.92 -5.22 6.89
N ARG A 88 11.89 -4.00 6.33
CA ARG A 88 10.76 -3.43 5.61
C ARG A 88 9.46 -3.56 6.44
N ASP A 89 8.37 -3.95 5.80
CA ASP A 89 7.07 -4.16 6.45
C ASP A 89 7.03 -5.43 7.32
N GLY A 90 8.03 -6.29 7.21
CA GLY A 90 8.16 -7.49 8.03
C GLY A 90 8.33 -7.25 9.53
N TRP A 91 8.75 -6.05 9.97
CA TRP A 91 8.94 -5.74 11.39
C TRP A 91 7.66 -5.89 12.22
N VAL A 92 6.49 -5.65 11.64
CA VAL A 92 5.19 -5.89 12.28
C VAL A 92 5.02 -7.39 12.55
N GLN A 93 5.37 -8.23 11.59
CA GLN A 93 5.23 -9.67 11.66
C GLN A 93 6.17 -10.32 12.69
N HIS A 94 7.28 -9.65 13.02
CA HIS A 94 8.22 -10.10 14.04
C HIS A 94 7.87 -9.62 15.47
N SER A 95 6.71 -8.98 15.66
CA SER A 95 6.28 -8.46 16.96
C SER A 95 4.85 -8.86 17.32
N ASP A 96 4.71 -9.92 18.11
CA ASP A 96 3.40 -10.36 18.63
C ASP A 96 2.67 -9.23 19.38
N ALA A 97 3.39 -8.45 20.17
CA ALA A 97 2.82 -7.34 20.91
C ALA A 97 2.24 -6.25 19.99
N LEU A 98 2.90 -5.98 18.84
CA LEU A 98 2.42 -5.00 17.88
C LEU A 98 1.21 -5.55 17.10
N ARG A 99 1.27 -6.81 16.62
CA ARG A 99 0.12 -7.45 15.97
C ARG A 99 -1.10 -7.46 16.89
N ALA A 100 -0.93 -7.83 18.15
CA ALA A 100 -2.01 -7.80 19.12
C ALA A 100 -2.61 -6.41 19.35
N ARG A 101 -1.80 -5.35 19.26
CA ARG A 101 -2.29 -3.96 19.35
C ARG A 101 -3.07 -3.55 18.10
N ILE A 102 -2.59 -3.93 16.92
CA ILE A 102 -3.28 -3.68 15.64
C ILE A 102 -4.60 -4.45 15.61
N ALA A 103 -4.60 -5.72 15.98
CA ALA A 103 -5.80 -6.55 16.03
C ALA A 103 -6.88 -5.96 16.98
N ARG A 104 -6.48 -5.44 18.14
CA ARG A 104 -7.42 -4.77 19.06
C ARG A 104 -8.00 -3.47 18.52
N ALA A 105 -7.34 -2.81 17.59
CA ALA A 105 -7.83 -1.59 16.96
C ALA A 105 -8.81 -1.87 15.81
N SER A 106 -8.88 -3.13 15.33
CA SER A 106 -9.85 -3.51 14.30
C SER A 106 -11.27 -3.45 14.86
N THR A 107 -12.15 -2.81 14.09
CA THR A 107 -13.61 -2.77 14.36
C THR A 107 -14.40 -3.64 13.38
N LEU A 108 -13.70 -4.36 12.49
CA LEU A 108 -14.33 -5.24 11.52
C LEU A 108 -14.58 -6.60 12.14
N GLU A 109 -15.84 -7.06 12.03
CA GLU A 109 -16.21 -8.43 12.37
C GLU A 109 -15.93 -9.36 11.17
N PRO A 110 -15.42 -10.58 11.41
CA PRO A 110 -15.20 -11.54 10.33
C PRO A 110 -16.49 -11.88 9.59
N VAL A 111 -16.41 -11.92 8.26
CA VAL A 111 -17.51 -12.27 7.35
C VAL A 111 -17.08 -13.42 6.46
N ALA A 112 -17.82 -14.54 6.50
CA ALA A 112 -17.59 -15.63 5.59
C ALA A 112 -18.37 -15.40 4.28
N LEU A 113 -17.69 -15.50 3.16
CA LEU A 113 -18.27 -15.46 1.82
C LEU A 113 -17.81 -16.64 0.99
N GLU A 114 -18.70 -17.13 0.12
CA GLU A 114 -18.34 -18.07 -0.92
C GLU A 114 -17.52 -17.38 -2.02
N ASP A 115 -16.67 -18.11 -2.73
CA ASP A 115 -15.84 -17.55 -3.80
C ASP A 115 -16.66 -16.86 -4.90
N ALA A 116 -17.87 -17.36 -5.20
CA ALA A 116 -18.78 -16.71 -6.13
C ALA A 116 -19.25 -15.33 -5.65
N GLN A 117 -19.50 -15.17 -4.36
CA GLN A 117 -19.90 -13.89 -3.77
C GLN A 117 -18.73 -12.91 -3.75
N LEU A 118 -17.53 -13.39 -3.45
CA LEU A 118 -16.32 -12.59 -3.53
C LEU A 118 -16.08 -12.08 -4.96
N ALA A 119 -16.19 -12.96 -5.96
CA ALA A 119 -16.07 -12.57 -7.37
C ALA A 119 -17.09 -11.51 -7.79
N GLN A 120 -18.32 -11.57 -7.27
CA GLN A 120 -19.35 -10.54 -7.49
C GLN A 120 -18.96 -9.20 -6.89
N ILE A 121 -18.35 -9.18 -5.69
CA ILE A 121 -17.86 -7.96 -5.07
C ILE A 121 -16.74 -7.36 -5.92
N VAL A 122 -15.78 -8.15 -6.35
CA VAL A 122 -14.68 -7.69 -7.21
C VAL A 122 -15.23 -7.12 -8.51
N ALA A 123 -16.13 -7.83 -9.19
CA ALA A 123 -16.78 -7.35 -10.39
C ALA A 123 -17.54 -6.01 -10.18
N PHE A 124 -18.22 -5.87 -9.05
CA PHE A 124 -18.85 -4.58 -8.69
C PHE A 124 -17.80 -3.47 -8.54
N LEU A 125 -16.71 -3.71 -7.82
CA LEU A 125 -15.64 -2.72 -7.64
C LEU A 125 -15.00 -2.30 -8.97
N GLU A 126 -14.88 -3.22 -9.94
CA GLU A 126 -14.41 -2.93 -11.29
C GLU A 126 -15.33 -1.95 -12.03
N THR A 127 -16.65 -2.02 -11.79
CA THR A 127 -17.61 -1.08 -12.42
C THR A 127 -17.43 0.36 -11.96
N LEU A 128 -16.77 0.59 -10.82
CA LEU A 128 -16.47 1.92 -10.29
C LEU A 128 -15.31 2.61 -11.02
N THR A 129 -14.80 2.02 -12.09
CA THR A 129 -13.70 2.55 -12.90
C THR A 129 -14.21 3.61 -13.88
N ASP A 130 -13.78 4.85 -13.67
CA ASP A 130 -14.02 5.97 -14.60
C ASP A 130 -12.99 5.93 -15.74
N ARG A 131 -13.35 5.26 -16.83
CA ARG A 131 -12.48 5.13 -18.00
C ARG A 131 -12.15 6.47 -18.67
N ALA A 132 -13.02 7.49 -18.54
CA ALA A 132 -12.76 8.82 -19.08
C ALA A 132 -11.66 9.52 -18.28
N ALA A 133 -11.70 9.43 -16.94
CA ALA A 133 -10.64 9.98 -16.09
C ALA A 133 -9.27 9.35 -16.35
N LEU A 134 -9.22 8.07 -16.75
CA LEU A 134 -7.95 7.38 -17.06
C LEU A 134 -7.33 7.84 -18.40
N ARG A 135 -8.12 8.45 -19.29
CA ARG A 135 -7.67 8.91 -20.63
C ARG A 135 -7.24 10.38 -20.65
N ARG A 136 -7.15 11.04 -19.51
CA ARG A 136 -6.85 12.48 -19.42
C ARG A 136 -5.40 12.84 -19.70
N ALA A 137 -4.59 11.94 -20.22
CA ALA A 137 -3.20 12.23 -20.58
C ALA A 137 -3.06 13.39 -21.57
N ALA A 138 -4.04 13.60 -22.46
CA ALA A 138 -4.08 14.70 -23.39
C ALA A 138 -4.35 16.08 -22.73
N GLU A 139 -4.82 16.09 -21.50
CA GLU A 139 -5.10 17.30 -20.72
C GLU A 139 -3.86 17.76 -19.91
N ILE A 140 -2.80 16.94 -19.88
CA ILE A 140 -1.56 17.27 -19.17
C ILE A 140 -0.81 18.31 -20.02
N PRO A 141 -0.53 19.51 -19.53
CA PRO A 141 0.22 20.50 -20.28
C PRO A 141 1.67 20.02 -20.51
N ALA A 142 2.29 20.47 -21.59
CA ALA A 142 3.69 20.13 -21.88
C ALA A 142 4.66 20.71 -20.84
N GLU A 143 4.29 21.83 -20.23
CA GLU A 143 5.08 22.53 -19.22
C GLU A 143 4.18 22.95 -18.05
N VAL A 144 4.74 23.01 -16.85
CA VAL A 144 4.10 23.63 -15.70
C VAL A 144 4.31 25.16 -15.73
N PRO A 145 3.54 25.97 -14.95
CA PRO A 145 3.69 27.44 -14.95
C PRO A 145 5.08 27.97 -14.65
N SER A 146 5.96 27.17 -14.03
CA SER A 146 7.37 27.50 -13.80
C SER A 146 8.27 27.33 -15.04
N GLY A 147 7.73 26.88 -16.18
CA GLY A 147 8.49 26.56 -17.39
C GLY A 147 9.24 25.25 -17.37
N LEU A 148 9.04 24.42 -16.33
CA LEU A 148 9.64 23.09 -16.27
C LEU A 148 8.83 22.10 -17.12
N PRO A 149 9.50 21.24 -17.91
CA PRO A 149 8.81 20.21 -18.69
C PRO A 149 8.16 19.18 -17.76
N VAL A 150 6.94 18.77 -18.12
CA VAL A 150 6.29 17.63 -17.48
C VAL A 150 6.90 16.36 -18.05
N GLN A 151 7.41 15.48 -17.20
CA GLN A 151 7.95 14.21 -17.64
C GLN A 151 6.86 13.40 -18.36
N PRO A 152 7.14 12.88 -19.57
CA PRO A 152 6.20 11.98 -20.22
C PRO A 152 5.95 10.77 -19.32
N ARG A 153 4.68 10.35 -19.23
CA ARG A 153 4.34 9.11 -18.53
C ARG A 153 5.20 7.99 -19.13
N PRO A 154 5.86 7.15 -18.31
CA PRO A 154 6.51 5.95 -18.81
C PRO A 154 5.53 5.17 -19.70
N ALA A 155 5.97 4.77 -20.89
CA ALA A 155 5.14 3.97 -21.78
C ALA A 155 4.54 2.80 -21.00
N GLU A 156 3.24 2.56 -21.18
CA GLU A 156 2.55 1.44 -20.54
C GLU A 156 3.38 0.17 -20.75
N ARG A 157 3.75 -0.49 -19.65
CA ARG A 157 4.39 -1.79 -19.77
C ARG A 157 3.38 -2.71 -20.44
N PRO A 158 3.70 -3.35 -21.57
CA PRO A 158 2.78 -4.28 -22.18
C PRO A 158 2.61 -5.48 -21.25
N GLY A 159 1.40 -5.70 -20.79
CA GLY A 159 0.91 -6.97 -20.27
C GLY A 159 1.20 -7.26 -18.80
N HIS A 160 0.23 -7.02 -17.98
CA HIS A 160 -0.19 -7.91 -16.89
C HIS A 160 -1.69 -8.13 -17.02
#